data_dee6ad6d043e3715bed088cae1828bd9
#
_entry.id   dee6ad6d043e3715bed088cae1828bd9
#
_cell.length_a   1.000
_cell.length_b   1.000
_cell.length_c   1.000
_cell.angle_alpha   90.00
_cell.angle_beta   90.00
_cell.angle_gamma   90.00
#
_symmetry.space_group_name_H-M   'P 1'
#
loop_
_entity.id
_entity.type
_entity.pdbx_description
1 polymer ?
#
loop_
_entity_poly.entity_id
_entity_poly.type
_entity_poly.pdbx_seq_one_letter_code
_entity_poly.pdbx_strand_id
1 'polypeptide(L)'
;MFEIKRYTPQEEKTWDQFVTCSKNGTFLFLRQYMDYHSSRFRDHSLLFYDERGLYAVMPANEEGTTLHSHQGLTYGGLVVNERATVSGICRLFEEMNDYLSQQHFSKVIYKAVPWIYHRQPSEEDLYAIANICQGNLVTRHISTTISLSDPIHWRRDHRYGANKAFSDGITVEQSNDFARFWNVLNDNLLQKYGAQPVHSLDEITLLHDRFPQHIRLYTAKKDGILLGGTVVYCCEKVAHAQYISATPEGKRLHAIDALFKHVLADESLGALFFDFGKSSNGDGHDLNTSLVSQKEGFGGRGICYDWYEWTL
;
A
#
# COMPACT_ATOMS: atom_id res chain seq x y z
N MET A 1 -28.66 -13.90 -4.68
CA MET A 1 -27.77 -14.89 -4.02
C MET A 1 -26.46 -14.88 -4.73
N PHE A 2 -25.34 -14.83 -3.99
CA PHE A 2 -24.00 -14.95 -4.58
C PHE A 2 -23.53 -16.40 -4.55
N GLU A 3 -22.87 -16.84 -5.61
CA GLU A 3 -22.04 -18.03 -5.58
C GLU A 3 -20.67 -17.63 -5.08
N ILE A 4 -20.25 -18.16 -3.93
CA ILE A 4 -18.96 -17.85 -3.31
C ILE A 4 -18.00 -18.99 -3.55
N LYS A 5 -16.84 -18.69 -4.17
CA LYS A 5 -15.80 -19.68 -4.46
C LYS A 5 -14.48 -19.27 -3.80
N ARG A 6 -13.77 -20.24 -3.27
CA ARG A 6 -12.36 -20.06 -2.90
C ARG A 6 -11.54 -20.03 -4.18
N TYR A 7 -10.60 -19.09 -4.25
CA TYR A 7 -9.66 -18.95 -5.37
C TYR A 7 -8.85 -20.24 -5.57
N THR A 8 -8.61 -20.56 -6.83
CA THR A 8 -7.66 -21.60 -7.27
C THR A 8 -6.75 -21.04 -8.37
N PRO A 9 -5.53 -21.60 -8.58
CA PRO A 9 -4.60 -21.08 -9.59
C PRO A 9 -5.16 -21.06 -11.03
N GLN A 10 -6.17 -21.88 -11.33
CA GLN A 10 -6.85 -21.88 -12.64
C GLN A 10 -7.61 -20.58 -12.91
N GLU A 11 -7.92 -19.81 -11.88
CA GLU A 11 -8.70 -18.57 -11.94
C GLU A 11 -7.82 -17.32 -11.98
N GLU A 12 -6.46 -17.46 -11.99
CA GLU A 12 -5.52 -16.35 -12.00
C GLU A 12 -5.87 -15.28 -13.04
N LYS A 13 -6.10 -15.69 -14.29
CA LYS A 13 -6.44 -14.76 -15.38
C LYS A 13 -7.75 -14.01 -15.13
N THR A 14 -8.77 -14.71 -14.64
CA THR A 14 -10.08 -14.14 -14.32
C THR A 14 -9.95 -13.14 -13.17
N TRP A 15 -9.19 -13.51 -12.14
CA TRP A 15 -8.88 -12.66 -10.98
C TRP A 15 -8.15 -11.38 -11.40
N ASP A 16 -7.04 -11.51 -12.12
CA ASP A 16 -6.20 -10.37 -12.51
C ASP A 16 -6.94 -9.43 -13.47
N GLN A 17 -7.70 -9.96 -14.41
CA GLN A 17 -8.55 -9.14 -15.28
C GLN A 17 -9.61 -8.38 -14.48
N PHE A 18 -10.24 -9.03 -13.50
CA PHE A 18 -11.22 -8.38 -12.64
C PHE A 18 -10.60 -7.25 -11.82
N VAL A 19 -9.47 -7.49 -11.16
CA VAL A 19 -8.73 -6.49 -10.38
C VAL A 19 -8.39 -5.27 -11.23
N THR A 20 -7.89 -5.51 -12.46
CA THR A 20 -7.50 -4.44 -13.39
C THR A 20 -8.67 -3.55 -13.80
N CYS A 21 -9.89 -4.10 -13.91
CA CYS A 21 -11.09 -3.35 -14.31
C CYS A 21 -11.95 -2.86 -13.14
N SER A 22 -11.57 -3.15 -11.90
CA SER A 22 -12.37 -2.85 -10.70
C SER A 22 -12.35 -1.37 -10.30
N LYS A 23 -13.28 -0.97 -9.41
CA LYS A 23 -13.35 0.41 -8.87
C LYS A 23 -12.21 0.75 -7.91
N ASN A 24 -11.65 -0.22 -7.22
CA ASN A 24 -10.74 -0.03 -6.10
C ASN A 24 -9.55 -1.02 -6.07
N GLY A 25 -9.35 -1.79 -7.13
CA GLY A 25 -8.20 -2.68 -7.27
C GLY A 25 -6.91 -1.92 -7.55
N THR A 26 -5.82 -2.45 -7.02
CA THR A 26 -4.45 -2.01 -7.31
C THR A 26 -3.59 -3.19 -7.72
N PHE A 27 -2.38 -2.94 -8.26
CA PHE A 27 -1.49 -4.03 -8.67
C PHE A 27 -1.07 -4.95 -7.50
N LEU A 28 -1.21 -4.49 -6.24
CA LEU A 28 -0.97 -5.29 -5.04
C LEU A 28 -1.90 -6.50 -4.94
N PHE A 29 -3.05 -6.47 -5.63
CA PHE A 29 -4.03 -7.56 -5.66
C PHE A 29 -3.88 -8.50 -6.86
N LEU A 30 -2.94 -8.23 -7.77
CA LEU A 30 -2.62 -9.17 -8.85
C LEU A 30 -1.92 -10.40 -8.29
N ARG A 31 -2.24 -11.58 -8.82
CA ARG A 31 -1.76 -12.85 -8.26
C ARG A 31 -0.23 -12.94 -8.27
N GLN A 32 0.43 -12.48 -9.32
CA GLN A 32 1.89 -12.47 -9.38
C GLN A 32 2.53 -11.59 -8.30
N TYR A 33 1.81 -10.55 -7.79
CA TYR A 33 2.25 -9.80 -6.64
C TYR A 33 1.91 -10.53 -5.32
N MET A 34 0.68 -11.03 -5.16
CA MET A 34 0.27 -11.70 -3.92
C MET A 34 1.03 -13.01 -3.68
N ASP A 35 1.30 -13.77 -4.73
CA ASP A 35 1.83 -15.13 -4.61
C ASP A 35 3.35 -15.19 -4.40
N TYR A 36 4.10 -14.05 -4.46
CA TYR A 36 5.54 -14.07 -4.18
C TYR A 36 5.88 -14.58 -2.77
N HIS A 37 4.95 -14.42 -1.85
CA HIS A 37 5.10 -14.82 -0.44
C HIS A 37 4.08 -15.88 0.00
N SER A 38 3.54 -16.65 -0.92
CA SER A 38 2.54 -17.71 -0.67
C SER A 38 2.99 -18.76 0.36
N SER A 39 4.30 -18.96 0.53
CA SER A 39 4.83 -19.84 1.58
C SER A 39 4.58 -19.34 3.01
N ARG A 40 4.30 -18.03 3.19
CA ARG A 40 4.06 -17.41 4.50
C ARG A 40 2.58 -17.35 4.88
N PHE A 41 1.68 -17.39 3.90
CA PHE A 41 0.25 -17.18 4.10
C PHE A 41 -0.56 -18.25 3.39
N ARG A 42 -1.44 -18.92 4.13
CA ARG A 42 -2.35 -19.90 3.56
C ARG A 42 -3.50 -19.17 2.88
N ASP A 43 -3.48 -19.13 1.56
CA ASP A 43 -4.46 -18.40 0.75
C ASP A 43 -5.90 -18.90 1.00
N HIS A 44 -6.79 -17.97 1.24
CA HIS A 44 -8.24 -18.17 1.32
C HIS A 44 -8.99 -17.05 0.59
N SER A 45 -8.40 -16.57 -0.51
CA SER A 45 -9.03 -15.54 -1.34
C SER A 45 -10.35 -16.03 -1.91
N LEU A 46 -11.32 -15.12 -2.01
CA LEU A 46 -12.69 -15.43 -2.40
C LEU A 46 -13.08 -14.71 -3.70
N LEU A 47 -13.89 -15.40 -4.52
CA LEU A 47 -14.56 -14.84 -5.68
C LEU A 47 -16.08 -14.90 -5.45
N PHE A 48 -16.76 -13.81 -5.74
CA PHE A 48 -18.20 -13.65 -5.55
C PHE A 48 -18.86 -13.46 -6.91
N TYR A 49 -19.71 -14.41 -7.31
CA TYR A 49 -20.44 -14.36 -8.57
C TYR A 49 -21.92 -14.05 -8.34
N ASP A 50 -22.44 -13.10 -9.10
CA ASP A 50 -23.89 -12.90 -9.25
C ASP A 50 -24.38 -13.54 -10.56
N GLU A 51 -25.66 -13.37 -10.90
CA GLU A 51 -26.27 -13.89 -12.14
C GLU A 51 -25.59 -13.36 -13.42
N ARG A 52 -24.85 -12.25 -13.34
CA ARG A 52 -24.18 -11.60 -14.46
C ARG A 52 -22.68 -11.92 -14.53
N GLY A 53 -22.17 -12.76 -13.61
CA GLY A 53 -20.77 -13.15 -13.53
C GLY A 53 -20.04 -12.61 -12.33
N LEU A 54 -18.71 -12.52 -12.39
CA LEU A 54 -17.90 -12.09 -11.26
C LEU A 54 -18.24 -10.65 -10.84
N TYR A 55 -18.61 -10.49 -9.56
CA TYR A 55 -19.08 -9.25 -8.97
C TYR A 55 -18.05 -8.59 -8.04
N ALA A 56 -17.36 -9.43 -7.28
CA ALA A 56 -16.30 -8.99 -6.37
C ALA A 56 -15.26 -10.08 -6.17
N VAL A 57 -14.05 -9.68 -5.75
CA VAL A 57 -13.03 -10.59 -5.22
C VAL A 57 -12.51 -10.05 -3.88
N MET A 58 -12.06 -10.95 -3.01
CA MET A 58 -11.46 -10.55 -1.74
C MET A 58 -10.14 -11.29 -1.56
N PRO A 59 -8.99 -10.58 -1.65
CA PRO A 59 -7.71 -11.14 -1.22
C PRO A 59 -7.79 -11.54 0.24
N ALA A 60 -7.50 -12.79 0.56
CA ALA A 60 -7.56 -13.25 1.94
C ALA A 60 -6.58 -14.38 2.22
N ASN A 61 -6.20 -14.50 3.49
CA ASN A 61 -5.51 -15.66 4.03
C ASN A 61 -6.14 -16.10 5.36
N GLU A 62 -5.95 -17.36 5.71
CA GLU A 62 -6.45 -17.91 6.94
C GLU A 62 -5.35 -18.09 7.99
N GLU A 63 -5.67 -17.86 9.25
CA GLU A 63 -4.83 -18.14 10.41
C GLU A 63 -5.73 -18.72 11.52
N GLY A 64 -5.60 -20.03 11.78
CA GLY A 64 -6.51 -20.73 12.68
C GLY A 64 -7.97 -20.62 12.21
N THR A 65 -8.83 -20.04 13.04
CA THR A 65 -10.26 -19.75 12.72
C THR A 65 -10.50 -18.31 12.32
N THR A 66 -9.46 -17.55 12.03
CA THR A 66 -9.56 -16.13 11.61
C THR A 66 -9.28 -16.01 10.11
N LEU A 67 -10.19 -15.34 9.40
CA LEU A 67 -9.94 -14.88 8.04
C LEU A 67 -9.36 -13.47 8.07
N HIS A 68 -8.24 -13.26 7.40
CA HIS A 68 -7.63 -11.94 7.22
C HIS A 68 -7.81 -11.49 5.78
N SER A 69 -8.18 -10.23 5.55
CA SER A 69 -8.15 -9.64 4.21
C SER A 69 -6.72 -9.35 3.77
N HIS A 70 -5.90 -10.35 3.81
CA HIS A 70 -4.51 -10.57 3.49
C HIS A 70 -3.48 -9.84 4.40
N GLN A 71 -2.87 -10.62 5.34
CA GLN A 71 -1.88 -10.12 6.30
C GLN A 71 -0.63 -9.53 5.63
N GLY A 72 -0.20 -10.10 4.50
CA GLY A 72 1.02 -9.71 3.78
C GLY A 72 0.89 -8.45 2.91
N LEU A 73 -0.28 -7.83 2.81
CA LEU A 73 -0.50 -6.63 2.01
C LEU A 73 -0.60 -5.37 2.89
N THR A 74 -0.27 -4.22 2.31
CA THR A 74 -0.38 -2.90 2.97
C THR A 74 -1.82 -2.58 3.36
N TYR A 75 -2.77 -2.92 2.48
CA TYR A 75 -4.22 -2.90 2.63
C TYR A 75 -4.78 -4.11 1.89
N GLY A 76 -6.01 -4.49 2.18
CA GLY A 76 -6.70 -5.63 1.60
C GLY A 76 -8.15 -5.27 1.30
N GLY A 77 -9.07 -6.16 1.70
CA GLY A 77 -10.50 -5.90 1.61
C GLY A 77 -11.14 -6.30 0.29
N LEU A 78 -12.41 -5.93 0.14
CA LEU A 78 -13.22 -6.30 -1.01
C LEU A 78 -12.87 -5.45 -2.23
N VAL A 79 -12.53 -6.09 -3.33
CA VAL A 79 -12.31 -5.47 -4.64
C VAL A 79 -13.58 -5.66 -5.45
N VAL A 80 -14.17 -4.55 -5.96
CA VAL A 80 -15.48 -4.56 -6.57
C VAL A 80 -15.50 -3.96 -7.97
N ASN A 81 -16.39 -4.43 -8.82
CA ASN A 81 -16.60 -3.87 -10.15
C ASN A 81 -17.53 -2.63 -10.11
N GLU A 82 -17.72 -1.99 -11.26
CA GLU A 82 -18.57 -0.80 -11.41
C GLU A 82 -20.07 -1.04 -11.13
N ARG A 83 -20.53 -2.32 -11.17
CA ARG A 83 -21.91 -2.69 -10.87
C ARG A 83 -22.23 -2.76 -9.38
N ALA A 84 -21.19 -2.68 -8.53
CA ALA A 84 -21.35 -2.80 -7.10
C ALA A 84 -22.19 -1.63 -6.56
N THR A 85 -23.24 -1.98 -5.80
CA THR A 85 -24.15 -1.06 -5.12
C THR A 85 -24.14 -1.31 -3.63
N VAL A 86 -24.51 -0.31 -2.84
CA VAL A 86 -24.58 -0.44 -1.37
C VAL A 86 -25.41 -1.65 -0.95
N SER A 87 -26.62 -1.81 -1.50
CA SER A 87 -27.49 -2.95 -1.16
C SER A 87 -26.91 -4.30 -1.62
N GLY A 88 -26.21 -4.30 -2.76
CA GLY A 88 -25.50 -5.50 -3.25
C GLY A 88 -24.37 -5.92 -2.33
N ILE A 89 -23.57 -4.95 -1.87
CA ILE A 89 -22.45 -5.21 -0.95
C ILE A 89 -22.96 -5.62 0.45
N CYS A 90 -24.02 -4.99 0.98
CA CYS A 90 -24.62 -5.45 2.24
C CYS A 90 -25.02 -6.93 2.17
N ARG A 91 -25.74 -7.32 1.12
CA ARG A 91 -26.13 -8.72 0.91
C ARG A 91 -24.91 -9.64 0.74
N LEU A 92 -23.86 -9.17 0.05
CA LEU A 92 -22.63 -9.94 -0.12
C LEU A 92 -21.98 -10.22 1.25
N PHE A 93 -21.94 -9.24 2.14
CA PHE A 93 -21.38 -9.43 3.48
C PHE A 93 -22.21 -10.38 4.35
N GLU A 94 -23.55 -10.31 4.26
CA GLU A 94 -24.44 -11.29 4.91
C GLU A 94 -24.13 -12.72 4.44
N GLU A 95 -24.15 -12.94 3.11
CA GLU A 95 -23.91 -14.25 2.51
C GLU A 95 -22.47 -14.75 2.73
N MET A 96 -21.47 -13.83 2.75
CA MET A 96 -20.09 -14.14 3.07
C MET A 96 -19.93 -14.59 4.52
N ASN A 97 -20.58 -13.93 5.48
CA ASN A 97 -20.52 -14.31 6.88
C ASN A 97 -21.12 -15.71 7.10
N ASP A 98 -22.27 -16.00 6.45
CA ASP A 98 -22.87 -17.34 6.49
C ASP A 98 -21.94 -18.40 5.89
N TYR A 99 -21.33 -18.11 4.74
CA TYR A 99 -20.35 -18.98 4.09
C TYR A 99 -19.15 -19.26 5.01
N LEU A 100 -18.55 -18.22 5.57
CA LEU A 100 -17.38 -18.35 6.44
C LEU A 100 -17.70 -19.13 7.73
N SER A 101 -18.88 -18.90 8.34
CA SER A 101 -19.34 -19.66 9.49
C SER A 101 -19.46 -21.16 9.17
N GLN A 102 -20.01 -21.52 8.00
CA GLN A 102 -20.07 -22.89 7.52
C GLN A 102 -18.70 -23.52 7.27
N GLN A 103 -17.70 -22.69 6.94
CA GLN A 103 -16.29 -23.10 6.80
C GLN A 103 -15.52 -23.10 8.14
N HIS A 104 -16.24 -22.95 9.27
CA HIS A 104 -15.70 -22.95 10.65
C HIS A 104 -14.77 -21.77 10.98
N PHE A 105 -14.86 -20.67 10.27
CA PHE A 105 -14.28 -19.41 10.74
C PHE A 105 -15.13 -18.83 11.87
N SER A 106 -14.47 -18.15 12.80
CA SER A 106 -15.13 -17.49 13.94
C SER A 106 -14.93 -15.96 13.91
N LYS A 107 -13.99 -15.48 13.09
CA LYS A 107 -13.60 -14.08 13.08
C LYS A 107 -13.08 -13.64 11.71
N VAL A 108 -13.31 -12.37 11.38
CA VAL A 108 -12.70 -11.70 10.23
C VAL A 108 -11.92 -10.49 10.72
N ILE A 109 -10.70 -10.30 10.18
CA ILE A 109 -9.90 -9.08 10.28
C ILE A 109 -9.77 -8.47 8.89
N TYR A 110 -10.29 -7.26 8.74
CA TYR A 110 -10.44 -6.59 7.46
C TYR A 110 -9.62 -5.30 7.40
N LYS A 111 -8.67 -5.23 6.49
CA LYS A 111 -7.87 -4.02 6.21
C LYS A 111 -8.50 -3.27 5.06
N ALA A 112 -9.18 -2.18 5.31
CA ALA A 112 -9.83 -1.40 4.25
C ALA A 112 -8.81 -0.80 3.26
N VAL A 113 -9.18 -0.76 1.98
CA VAL A 113 -8.41 0.02 0.99
C VAL A 113 -8.64 1.50 1.26
N PRO A 114 -7.60 2.33 1.51
CA PRO A 114 -7.81 3.75 1.73
C PRO A 114 -8.38 4.43 0.48
N TRP A 115 -9.33 5.33 0.65
CA TRP A 115 -10.11 5.96 -0.42
C TRP A 115 -9.25 6.62 -1.52
N ILE A 116 -8.05 7.10 -1.21
CA ILE A 116 -7.15 7.71 -2.19
C ILE A 116 -6.75 6.76 -3.32
N TYR A 117 -6.78 5.44 -3.06
CA TYR A 117 -6.47 4.40 -4.07
C TYR A 117 -7.67 4.05 -4.94
N HIS A 118 -8.88 4.46 -4.58
CA HIS A 118 -10.07 4.15 -5.34
C HIS A 118 -10.11 4.92 -6.66
N ARG A 119 -10.35 4.21 -7.77
CA ARG A 119 -10.58 4.83 -9.09
C ARG A 119 -11.89 5.60 -9.11
N GLN A 120 -12.88 5.09 -8.39
CA GLN A 120 -14.20 5.69 -8.19
C GLN A 120 -14.58 5.55 -6.70
N PRO A 121 -15.55 6.33 -6.18
CA PRO A 121 -16.07 6.12 -4.84
C PRO A 121 -16.43 4.65 -4.60
N SER A 122 -15.89 4.05 -3.54
CA SER A 122 -16.00 2.61 -3.27
C SER A 122 -15.80 2.30 -1.79
N GLU A 123 -16.68 2.86 -0.94
CA GLU A 123 -16.68 2.65 0.51
C GLU A 123 -17.96 1.93 0.98
N GLU A 124 -18.62 1.22 0.06
CA GLU A 124 -19.82 0.42 0.36
C GLU A 124 -19.51 -0.70 1.37
N ASP A 125 -18.28 -1.20 1.37
CA ASP A 125 -17.78 -2.20 2.34
C ASP A 125 -17.72 -1.63 3.75
N LEU A 126 -17.27 -0.39 3.95
CA LEU A 126 -17.25 0.25 5.26
C LEU A 126 -18.66 0.40 5.85
N TYR A 127 -19.64 0.74 4.99
CA TYR A 127 -21.04 0.79 5.41
C TYR A 127 -21.54 -0.61 5.83
N ALA A 128 -21.24 -1.64 5.05
CA ALA A 128 -21.65 -3.03 5.35
C ALA A 128 -20.97 -3.55 6.62
N ILE A 129 -19.67 -3.29 6.81
CA ILE A 129 -18.94 -3.68 8.02
C ILE A 129 -19.61 -3.09 9.26
N ALA A 130 -19.95 -1.80 9.24
CA ALA A 130 -20.56 -1.13 10.39
C ALA A 130 -22.00 -1.60 10.66
N ASN A 131 -22.82 -1.77 9.61
CA ASN A 131 -24.28 -1.94 9.77
C ASN A 131 -24.75 -3.40 9.65
N ILE A 132 -24.00 -4.26 8.92
CA ILE A 132 -24.32 -5.67 8.73
C ILE A 132 -23.47 -6.55 9.66
N CYS A 133 -22.14 -6.35 9.64
CA CYS A 133 -21.23 -7.16 10.45
C CYS A 133 -21.10 -6.68 11.90
N GLN A 134 -21.57 -5.49 12.23
CA GLN A 134 -21.33 -4.82 13.52
C GLN A 134 -19.84 -4.79 13.86
N GLY A 135 -19.03 -4.57 12.84
CA GLY A 135 -17.55 -4.61 12.92
C GLY A 135 -17.01 -3.43 13.71
N ASN A 136 -16.00 -3.72 14.52
CA ASN A 136 -15.29 -2.72 15.32
C ASN A 136 -14.02 -2.27 14.62
N LEU A 137 -13.72 -0.97 14.68
CA LEU A 137 -12.41 -0.44 14.32
C LEU A 137 -11.40 -0.88 15.39
N VAL A 138 -10.42 -1.72 15.02
CA VAL A 138 -9.42 -2.26 15.97
C VAL A 138 -8.04 -1.66 15.78
N THR A 139 -7.76 -1.14 14.59
CA THR A 139 -6.48 -0.48 14.30
C THR A 139 -6.71 0.70 13.36
N ARG A 140 -6.12 1.84 13.69
CA ARG A 140 -6.06 3.00 12.80
C ARG A 140 -4.64 3.50 12.71
N HIS A 141 -4.01 3.29 11.56
CA HIS A 141 -2.74 3.92 11.26
C HIS A 141 -2.96 5.25 10.57
N ILE A 142 -2.01 6.18 10.73
CA ILE A 142 -1.98 7.44 10.01
C ILE A 142 -0.86 7.41 8.98
N SER A 143 -1.18 7.66 7.72
CA SER A 143 -0.25 7.98 6.64
C SER A 143 -0.24 9.48 6.36
N THR A 144 0.76 9.94 5.63
CA THR A 144 0.89 11.35 5.23
C THR A 144 0.93 11.43 3.72
N THR A 145 -0.05 12.12 3.13
CA THR A 145 -0.30 12.15 1.68
C THR A 145 -0.35 13.58 1.14
N ILE A 146 0.24 13.81 -0.02
CA ILE A 146 0.18 15.07 -0.77
C ILE A 146 -0.86 14.94 -1.88
N SER A 147 -1.76 15.92 -2.02
CA SER A 147 -2.54 16.12 -3.27
C SER A 147 -1.62 16.77 -4.30
N LEU A 148 -1.32 16.07 -5.40
CA LEU A 148 -0.40 16.57 -6.42
C LEU A 148 -1.05 17.65 -7.30
N SER A 149 -2.38 17.67 -7.39
CA SER A 149 -3.13 18.70 -8.13
C SER A 149 -3.29 20.02 -7.36
N ASP A 150 -3.24 19.96 -6.01
CA ASP A 150 -3.35 21.13 -5.13
C ASP A 150 -2.42 20.96 -3.92
N PRO A 151 -1.09 21.06 -4.13
CA PRO A 151 -0.12 20.76 -3.09
C PRO A 151 0.00 21.90 -2.07
N ILE A 152 0.04 21.52 -0.79
CA ILE A 152 0.41 22.45 0.28
C ILE A 152 1.90 22.78 0.17
N HIS A 153 2.25 24.03 0.38
CA HIS A 153 3.64 24.48 0.31
C HIS A 153 4.53 23.75 1.33
N TRP A 154 5.69 23.33 0.87
CA TRP A 154 6.74 22.78 1.74
C TRP A 154 7.17 23.77 2.80
N ARG A 155 7.56 23.28 3.96
CA ARG A 155 8.27 24.09 4.96
C ARG A 155 9.55 24.68 4.38
N ARG A 156 9.91 25.86 4.93
CA ARG A 156 11.07 26.62 4.45
C ARG A 156 12.38 25.83 4.51
N ASP A 157 12.58 25.03 5.57
CA ASP A 157 13.77 24.21 5.78
C ASP A 157 13.93 23.14 4.66
N HIS A 158 12.86 22.42 4.30
CA HIS A 158 12.89 21.45 3.20
C HIS A 158 13.11 22.09 1.82
N ARG A 159 12.48 23.27 1.58
CA ARG A 159 12.71 24.01 0.33
C ARG A 159 14.17 24.48 0.22
N TYR A 160 14.71 24.99 1.31
CA TYR A 160 16.12 25.42 1.37
C TYR A 160 17.04 24.21 1.18
N GLY A 161 16.79 23.11 1.90
CA GLY A 161 17.58 21.88 1.83
C GLY A 161 17.64 21.32 0.42
N ALA A 162 16.49 21.22 -0.27
CA ALA A 162 16.43 20.72 -1.64
C ALA A 162 17.22 21.63 -2.62
N ASN A 163 17.09 22.96 -2.52
CA ASN A 163 17.83 23.87 -3.38
C ASN A 163 19.35 23.80 -3.11
N LYS A 164 19.73 23.74 -1.83
CA LYS A 164 21.13 23.60 -1.44
C LYS A 164 21.72 22.30 -1.95
N ALA A 165 21.01 21.17 -1.77
CA ALA A 165 21.46 19.87 -2.24
C ALA A 165 21.78 19.86 -3.76
N PHE A 166 20.89 20.44 -4.57
CA PHE A 166 21.14 20.56 -6.02
C PHE A 166 22.31 21.49 -6.32
N SER A 167 22.45 22.64 -5.64
CA SER A 167 23.60 23.53 -5.83
C SER A 167 24.92 22.93 -5.35
N ASP A 168 24.88 22.02 -4.38
CA ASP A 168 26.05 21.26 -3.92
C ASP A 168 26.39 20.05 -4.83
N GLY A 169 25.68 19.87 -5.95
CA GLY A 169 25.97 18.85 -6.96
C GLY A 169 25.29 17.50 -6.72
N ILE A 170 24.25 17.44 -5.88
CA ILE A 170 23.43 16.21 -5.77
C ILE A 170 22.58 16.08 -7.03
N THR A 171 22.60 14.87 -7.61
CA THR A 171 21.72 14.47 -8.72
C THR A 171 20.71 13.44 -8.23
N VAL A 172 19.52 13.46 -8.83
CA VAL A 172 18.46 12.46 -8.57
C VAL A 172 18.07 11.82 -9.90
N GLU A 173 17.96 10.51 -9.89
CA GLU A 173 17.60 9.74 -11.08
C GLU A 173 16.80 8.47 -10.70
N GLN A 174 16.01 7.94 -11.65
CA GLN A 174 15.50 6.58 -11.56
C GLN A 174 16.64 5.59 -11.75
N SER A 175 16.65 4.51 -10.97
CA SER A 175 17.75 3.53 -10.92
C SER A 175 17.21 2.12 -10.81
N ASN A 176 17.96 1.14 -11.27
CA ASN A 176 17.70 -0.28 -11.06
C ASN A 176 18.69 -0.91 -10.06
N ASP A 177 19.53 -0.10 -9.41
CA ASP A 177 20.53 -0.58 -8.46
C ASP A 177 19.92 -0.77 -7.06
N PHE A 178 18.97 -1.72 -6.96
CA PHE A 178 18.34 -2.08 -5.71
C PHE A 178 19.36 -2.56 -4.67
N ALA A 179 20.41 -3.25 -5.09
CA ALA A 179 21.40 -3.80 -4.17
C ALA A 179 22.10 -2.72 -3.34
N ARG A 180 22.58 -1.63 -3.98
CA ARG A 180 23.19 -0.52 -3.23
C ARG A 180 22.19 0.19 -2.32
N PHE A 181 20.97 0.41 -2.80
CA PHE A 181 19.94 1.05 -1.97
C PHE A 181 19.53 0.16 -0.78
N TRP A 182 19.44 -1.17 -0.98
CA TRP A 182 19.09 -2.13 0.10
C TRP A 182 20.12 -2.14 1.22
N ASN A 183 21.42 -1.99 0.90
CA ASN A 183 22.46 -1.84 1.91
C ASN A 183 22.21 -0.59 2.78
N VAL A 184 21.91 0.56 2.17
CA VAL A 184 21.59 1.80 2.93
C VAL A 184 20.31 1.63 3.77
N LEU A 185 19.31 0.94 3.23
CA LEU A 185 18.05 0.68 3.94
C LEU A 185 18.26 -0.26 5.12
N ASN A 186 18.95 -1.38 4.92
CA ASN A 186 19.27 -2.36 5.96
C ASN A 186 20.07 -1.74 7.11
N ASP A 187 21.14 -0.99 6.79
CA ASP A 187 21.97 -0.35 7.81
C ASP A 187 21.15 0.61 8.68
N ASN A 188 20.28 1.43 8.06
CA ASN A 188 19.44 2.37 8.81
C ASN A 188 18.39 1.67 9.68
N LEU A 189 17.73 0.63 9.16
CA LEU A 189 16.71 -0.11 9.91
C LEU A 189 17.34 -0.90 11.06
N LEU A 190 18.48 -1.54 10.83
CA LEU A 190 19.20 -2.27 11.86
C LEU A 190 19.68 -1.33 12.99
N GLN A 191 20.31 -0.19 12.63
CA GLN A 191 20.83 0.75 13.61
C GLN A 191 19.73 1.45 14.43
N LYS A 192 18.60 1.77 13.80
CA LYS A 192 17.54 2.57 14.43
C LYS A 192 16.49 1.73 15.16
N TYR A 193 16.18 0.54 14.63
CA TYR A 193 15.05 -0.27 15.08
C TYR A 193 15.41 -1.73 15.38
N GLY A 194 16.64 -2.18 15.11
CA GLY A 194 17.01 -3.60 15.19
C GLY A 194 16.19 -4.51 14.23
N ALA A 195 15.69 -3.93 13.14
CA ALA A 195 14.77 -4.60 12.20
C ALA A 195 15.39 -4.69 10.80
N GLN A 196 14.80 -5.56 9.98
CA GLN A 196 15.09 -5.67 8.55
C GLN A 196 13.90 -5.16 7.73
N PRO A 197 14.10 -4.81 6.43
CA PRO A 197 13.00 -4.53 5.52
C PRO A 197 12.03 -5.71 5.44
N VAL A 198 10.75 -5.43 5.20
CA VAL A 198 9.72 -6.46 5.01
C VAL A 198 10.03 -7.37 3.83
N HIS A 199 10.56 -6.79 2.74
CA HIS A 199 11.05 -7.52 1.58
C HIS A 199 12.57 -7.74 1.67
N SER A 200 13.04 -8.93 1.34
CA SER A 200 14.46 -9.15 1.05
C SER A 200 14.86 -8.45 -0.25
N LEU A 201 16.17 -8.36 -0.53
CA LEU A 201 16.67 -7.84 -1.81
C LEU A 201 16.14 -8.67 -2.99
N ASP A 202 16.16 -10.00 -2.85
CA ASP A 202 15.69 -10.91 -3.90
C ASP A 202 14.21 -10.74 -4.17
N GLU A 203 13.40 -10.57 -3.10
CA GLU A 203 11.95 -10.35 -3.23
C GLU A 203 11.63 -9.03 -3.92
N ILE A 204 12.25 -7.92 -3.54
CA ILE A 204 11.97 -6.63 -4.19
C ILE A 204 12.47 -6.59 -5.63
N THR A 205 13.58 -7.26 -5.93
CA THR A 205 14.09 -7.39 -7.29
C THR A 205 13.12 -8.22 -8.14
N LEU A 206 12.67 -9.37 -7.63
CA LEU A 206 11.65 -10.19 -8.30
C LEU A 206 10.36 -9.40 -8.56
N LEU A 207 9.90 -8.64 -7.57
CA LEU A 207 8.69 -7.82 -7.71
C LEU A 207 8.89 -6.68 -8.71
N HIS A 208 10.04 -6.03 -8.73
CA HIS A 208 10.37 -5.03 -9.75
C HIS A 208 10.38 -5.65 -11.15
N ASP A 209 11.00 -6.81 -11.33
CA ASP A 209 11.07 -7.50 -12.63
C ASP A 209 9.69 -7.88 -13.15
N ARG A 210 8.77 -8.28 -12.25
CA ARG A 210 7.38 -8.56 -12.60
C ARG A 210 6.54 -7.32 -12.89
N PHE A 211 6.83 -6.22 -12.18
CA PHE A 211 6.05 -4.98 -12.18
C PHE A 211 6.90 -3.73 -12.40
N PRO A 212 7.73 -3.65 -13.49
CA PRO A 212 8.71 -2.56 -13.66
C PRO A 212 8.04 -1.18 -13.83
N GLN A 213 6.78 -1.12 -14.28
CA GLN A 213 6.05 0.12 -14.38
C GLN A 213 5.45 0.58 -13.04
N HIS A 214 5.25 -0.36 -12.11
CA HIS A 214 4.62 -0.11 -10.82
C HIS A 214 5.62 0.03 -9.67
N ILE A 215 6.83 -0.54 -9.76
CA ILE A 215 7.82 -0.50 -8.69
C ILE A 215 9.06 0.20 -9.22
N ARG A 216 9.29 1.44 -8.77
CA ARG A 216 10.38 2.29 -9.24
C ARG A 216 11.30 2.67 -8.08
N LEU A 217 12.61 2.59 -8.32
CA LEU A 217 13.62 3.09 -7.40
C LEU A 217 14.14 4.43 -7.90
N TYR A 218 14.12 5.45 -7.04
CA TYR A 218 14.80 6.72 -7.26
C TYR A 218 15.97 6.85 -6.29
N THR A 219 17.12 7.34 -6.78
CA THR A 219 18.34 7.48 -5.99
C THR A 219 18.88 8.89 -6.07
N ALA A 220 19.35 9.41 -4.93
CA ALA A 220 20.09 10.66 -4.83
C ALA A 220 21.59 10.34 -4.71
N LYS A 221 22.42 10.94 -5.54
CA LYS A 221 23.87 10.69 -5.64
C LYS A 221 24.64 12.01 -5.66
N LYS A 222 25.90 11.96 -5.19
CA LYS A 222 26.90 13.00 -5.40
C LYS A 222 28.21 12.35 -5.79
N ASP A 223 28.82 12.82 -6.87
CA ASP A 223 30.09 12.28 -7.40
C ASP A 223 30.05 10.74 -7.56
N GLY A 224 28.91 10.20 -7.99
CA GLY A 224 28.69 8.75 -8.14
C GLY A 224 28.44 7.97 -6.84
N ILE A 225 28.53 8.64 -5.68
CA ILE A 225 28.28 8.03 -4.36
C ILE A 225 26.79 8.10 -4.05
N LEU A 226 26.17 6.97 -3.69
CA LEU A 226 24.78 6.89 -3.26
C LEU A 226 24.60 7.54 -1.88
N LEU A 227 23.74 8.54 -1.80
CA LEU A 227 23.41 9.26 -0.57
C LEU A 227 22.06 8.85 0.03
N GLY A 228 21.15 8.34 -0.79
CA GLY A 228 19.83 7.89 -0.36
C GLY A 228 18.94 7.54 -1.53
N GLY A 229 17.71 7.12 -1.24
CA GLY A 229 16.73 6.77 -2.25
C GLY A 229 15.35 6.49 -1.68
N THR A 230 14.43 6.20 -2.59
CA THR A 230 13.07 5.75 -2.29
C THR A 230 12.60 4.73 -3.32
N VAL A 231 11.94 3.67 -2.84
CA VAL A 231 11.16 2.80 -3.71
C VAL A 231 9.72 3.30 -3.72
N VAL A 232 9.22 3.61 -4.90
CA VAL A 232 7.86 4.11 -5.11
C VAL A 232 7.01 3.03 -5.78
N TYR A 233 5.86 2.73 -5.17
CA TYR A 233 4.83 1.88 -5.73
C TYR A 233 3.82 2.76 -6.47
N CYS A 234 3.75 2.61 -7.78
CA CYS A 234 2.88 3.39 -8.66
C CYS A 234 1.56 2.63 -8.86
N CYS A 235 0.52 3.03 -8.14
CA CYS A 235 -0.86 2.67 -8.41
C CYS A 235 -1.48 3.74 -9.32
N GLU A 236 -2.67 3.51 -9.89
CA GLU A 236 -3.24 4.44 -10.87
C GLU A 236 -3.40 5.89 -10.39
N LYS A 237 -3.81 6.07 -9.13
CA LYS A 237 -4.02 7.41 -8.55
C LYS A 237 -2.99 7.79 -7.49
N VAL A 238 -2.21 6.83 -7.02
CA VAL A 238 -1.31 7.04 -5.88
C VAL A 238 0.09 6.55 -6.21
N ALA A 239 1.06 7.42 -6.03
CA ALA A 239 2.46 7.03 -5.91
C ALA A 239 2.79 6.88 -4.41
N HIS A 240 3.09 5.67 -3.96
CA HIS A 240 3.34 5.34 -2.57
C HIS A 240 4.83 5.10 -2.30
N ALA A 241 5.41 5.83 -1.37
CA ALA A 241 6.79 5.62 -0.94
C ALA A 241 6.88 4.41 -0.01
N GLN A 242 7.13 3.24 -0.60
CA GLN A 242 7.24 1.97 0.12
C GLN A 242 8.48 1.93 1.04
N TYR A 243 9.58 2.47 0.59
CA TYR A 243 10.84 2.58 1.35
C TYR A 243 11.49 3.93 1.11
N ILE A 244 11.98 4.55 2.17
CA ILE A 244 12.73 5.81 2.15
C ILE A 244 13.96 5.62 3.04
N SER A 245 15.16 5.86 2.52
CA SER A 245 16.37 5.77 3.33
C SER A 245 17.47 6.67 2.79
N ALA A 246 18.33 7.15 3.68
CA ALA A 246 19.52 7.90 3.32
C ALA A 246 20.69 7.59 4.27
N THR A 247 21.90 7.65 3.76
CA THR A 247 23.12 7.55 4.56
C THR A 247 23.22 8.73 5.57
N PRO A 248 24.03 8.64 6.62
CA PRO A 248 24.29 9.79 7.51
C PRO A 248 24.75 11.03 6.74
N GLU A 249 25.62 10.84 5.73
CA GLU A 249 26.09 11.93 4.86
C GLU A 249 24.94 12.48 3.99
N GLY A 250 24.09 11.60 3.42
CA GLY A 250 22.92 12.01 2.66
C GLY A 250 21.94 12.85 3.48
N LYS A 251 21.72 12.50 4.76
CA LYS A 251 20.91 13.30 5.69
C LYS A 251 21.52 14.69 5.90
N ARG A 252 22.83 14.77 6.11
CA ARG A 252 23.57 16.03 6.31
C ARG A 252 23.52 16.94 5.07
N LEU A 253 23.56 16.34 3.89
CA LEU A 253 23.55 17.04 2.59
C LEU A 253 22.15 17.25 2.02
N HIS A 254 21.09 17.03 2.77
CA HIS A 254 19.69 17.20 2.34
C HIS A 254 19.29 16.34 1.12
N ALA A 255 19.88 15.14 0.98
CA ALA A 255 19.62 14.26 -0.16
C ALA A 255 18.12 13.85 -0.25
N ILE A 256 17.42 13.69 0.87
CA ILE A 256 15.99 13.36 0.91
C ILE A 256 15.14 14.53 0.40
N ASP A 257 15.52 15.78 0.73
CA ASP A 257 14.81 16.96 0.23
C ASP A 257 14.94 17.08 -1.30
N ALA A 258 16.14 16.88 -1.83
CA ALA A 258 16.38 16.83 -3.28
C ALA A 258 15.63 15.68 -3.94
N LEU A 259 15.66 14.49 -3.32
CA LEU A 259 14.97 13.30 -3.81
C LEU A 259 13.47 13.57 -4.01
N PHE A 260 12.77 14.06 -2.97
CA PHE A 260 11.34 14.33 -3.07
C PHE A 260 11.02 15.54 -3.94
N LYS A 261 11.90 16.54 -4.05
CA LYS A 261 11.70 17.62 -5.01
C LYS A 261 11.70 17.11 -6.46
N HIS A 262 12.53 16.11 -6.76
CA HIS A 262 12.55 15.46 -8.07
C HIS A 262 11.36 14.53 -8.27
N VAL A 263 11.11 13.62 -7.33
CA VAL A 263 10.07 12.59 -7.43
C VAL A 263 8.66 13.21 -7.53
N LEU A 264 8.37 14.25 -6.72
CA LEU A 264 7.06 14.90 -6.74
C LEU A 264 6.81 15.75 -7.98
N ALA A 265 7.87 16.08 -8.73
CA ALA A 265 7.79 16.76 -10.02
C ALA A 265 7.79 15.79 -11.22
N ASP A 266 7.90 14.49 -10.98
CA ASP A 266 7.92 13.48 -12.05
C ASP A 266 6.50 13.17 -12.52
N GLU A 267 6.08 13.82 -13.60
CA GLU A 267 4.76 13.62 -14.23
C GLU A 267 4.55 12.18 -14.72
N SER A 268 5.63 11.42 -14.96
CA SER A 268 5.55 10.02 -15.38
C SER A 268 4.97 9.08 -14.31
N LEU A 269 4.83 9.54 -13.06
CA LEU A 269 4.13 8.82 -12.01
C LEU A 269 2.62 8.71 -12.31
N GLY A 270 2.04 9.66 -13.06
CA GLY A 270 0.62 9.67 -13.44
C GLY A 270 -0.36 9.71 -12.26
N ALA A 271 0.14 10.08 -11.07
CA ALA A 271 -0.61 10.00 -9.82
C ALA A 271 -1.32 11.32 -9.48
N LEU A 272 -2.46 11.22 -8.77
CA LEU A 272 -3.14 12.36 -8.16
C LEU A 272 -2.66 12.63 -6.74
N PHE A 273 -2.15 11.60 -6.08
CA PHE A 273 -1.66 11.64 -4.71
C PHE A 273 -0.27 11.03 -4.60
N PHE A 274 0.56 11.63 -3.74
CA PHE A 274 1.79 11.01 -3.28
C PHE A 274 1.67 10.65 -1.80
N ASP A 275 1.74 9.36 -1.47
CA ASP A 275 1.58 8.86 -0.12
C ASP A 275 2.92 8.41 0.46
N PHE A 276 3.34 9.04 1.55
CA PHE A 276 4.59 8.70 2.25
C PHE A 276 4.52 7.44 3.11
N GLY A 277 3.37 6.77 3.18
CA GLY A 277 3.16 5.61 4.03
C GLY A 277 2.97 5.95 5.51
N LYS A 278 2.66 4.91 6.28
CA LYS A 278 2.29 5.01 7.69
C LYS A 278 3.38 5.64 8.56
N SER A 279 2.96 6.36 9.60
CA SER A 279 3.84 7.01 10.59
C SER A 279 3.43 6.67 12.02
N SER A 280 2.68 5.61 12.22
CA SER A 280 2.35 5.02 13.51
C SER A 280 2.93 3.62 13.62
N ASN A 281 3.28 3.21 14.84
CA ASN A 281 3.89 1.92 15.17
C ASN A 281 2.83 0.94 15.72
N GLY A 282 3.21 -0.34 15.79
CA GLY A 282 2.40 -1.39 16.41
C GLY A 282 0.99 -1.47 15.82
N ASP A 283 0.01 -1.36 16.69
CA ASP A 283 -1.44 -1.38 16.40
C ASP A 283 -2.02 -0.01 16.01
N GLY A 284 -1.17 0.99 15.75
CA GLY A 284 -1.59 2.33 15.34
C GLY A 284 -1.70 3.35 16.49
N HIS A 285 -1.61 2.93 17.75
CA HIS A 285 -1.74 3.83 18.91
C HIS A 285 -0.49 4.67 19.19
N ASP A 286 0.68 4.23 18.74
CA ASP A 286 1.95 4.93 18.96
C ASP A 286 2.33 5.76 17.72
N LEU A 287 2.18 7.08 17.84
CA LEU A 287 2.48 8.02 16.76
C LEU A 287 3.97 8.40 16.73
N ASN A 288 4.66 8.13 15.66
CA ASN A 288 6.01 8.64 15.41
C ASN A 288 5.95 10.11 14.97
N THR A 289 5.89 11.02 15.96
CA THR A 289 5.71 12.47 15.74
C THR A 289 6.82 13.09 14.89
N SER A 290 8.07 12.62 15.04
CA SER A 290 9.19 13.13 14.24
C SER A 290 9.05 12.75 12.76
N LEU A 291 8.60 11.53 12.48
CA LEU A 291 8.38 11.05 11.12
C LEU A 291 7.18 11.76 10.46
N VAL A 292 6.08 11.94 11.22
CA VAL A 292 4.93 12.74 10.76
C VAL A 292 5.36 14.15 10.40
N SER A 293 6.05 14.85 11.34
CA SER A 293 6.50 16.23 11.12
C SER A 293 7.41 16.36 9.89
N GLN A 294 8.28 15.37 9.64
CA GLN A 294 9.12 15.36 8.43
C GLN A 294 8.25 15.28 7.16
N LYS A 295 7.30 14.33 7.10
CA LYS A 295 6.42 14.13 5.94
C LYS A 295 5.48 15.32 5.73
N GLU A 296 4.93 15.89 6.79
CA GLU A 296 4.13 17.12 6.75
C GLU A 296 4.95 18.32 6.26
N GLY A 297 6.25 18.32 6.53
CA GLY A 297 7.18 19.33 6.02
C GLY A 297 7.27 19.38 4.50
N PHE A 298 6.98 18.27 3.82
CA PHE A 298 6.82 18.20 2.37
C PHE A 298 5.40 18.56 1.88
N GLY A 299 4.53 19.07 2.76
CA GLY A 299 3.17 19.46 2.41
C GLY A 299 2.12 18.35 2.55
N GLY A 300 2.50 17.18 3.06
CA GLY A 300 1.57 16.07 3.27
C GLY A 300 0.58 16.31 4.42
N ARG A 301 -0.58 15.63 4.36
CA ARG A 301 -1.60 15.61 5.42
C ARG A 301 -2.14 14.20 5.62
N GLY A 302 -2.85 14.00 6.72
CA GLY A 302 -3.24 12.68 7.22
C GLY A 302 -4.25 11.94 6.35
N ILE A 303 -3.98 10.65 6.10
CA ILE A 303 -4.91 9.66 5.56
C ILE A 303 -4.91 8.44 6.49
N CYS A 304 -6.10 7.95 6.87
CA CYS A 304 -6.22 6.80 7.74
C CYS A 304 -6.11 5.48 6.95
N TYR A 305 -5.50 4.51 7.59
CA TYR A 305 -5.45 3.11 7.17
C TYR A 305 -6.09 2.29 8.29
N ASP A 306 -7.32 1.87 8.06
CA ASP A 306 -8.20 1.30 9.07
C ASP A 306 -8.29 -0.22 8.96
N TRP A 307 -8.30 -0.88 10.12
CA TRP A 307 -8.56 -2.30 10.24
C TRP A 307 -9.79 -2.50 11.10
N TYR A 308 -10.66 -3.36 10.63
CA TYR A 308 -11.90 -3.72 11.31
C TYR A 308 -11.86 -5.19 11.70
N GLU A 309 -12.59 -5.52 12.75
CA GLU A 309 -12.76 -6.89 13.23
C GLU A 309 -14.23 -7.14 13.54
N TRP A 310 -14.71 -8.35 13.22
CA TRP A 310 -16.01 -8.83 13.68
C TRP A 310 -15.99 -10.34 13.89
N THR A 311 -16.92 -10.84 14.70
CA THR A 311 -17.18 -12.27 14.91
C THR A 311 -18.26 -12.75 13.95
N LEU A 312 -18.17 -14.03 13.56
CA LEU A 312 -19.11 -14.71 12.66
C LEU A 312 -20.14 -15.52 13.43
#